data_32b09b41ae792b68907d13d304a0597e
#
_entry.id   32b09b41ae792b68907d13d304a0597e
#
_cell.length_a   1.000
_cell.length_b   1.000
_cell.length_c   1.000
_cell.angle_alpha   90.00
_cell.angle_beta   90.00
_cell.angle_gamma   90.00
#
_symmetry.space_group_name_H-M   'P 1'
#
loop_
_entity.id
_entity.type
_entity.pdbx_description
1 polymer ?
#
loop_
_entity_poly.entity_id
_entity_poly.type
_entity_poly.pdbx_seq_one_letter_code
_entity_poly.pdbx_strand_id
1 'polypeptide(L)'
;MAAKIISAHELECLSAEGSVKIFDCRFALNDPDAGRAAYEGSHIPGAVYVDLEKDLSGPVTSGTGRHPLPDFAVWRETLLSLQINANSTVVLYDGGPGVFAARFWWMLGWAGIPDVMLLDGGFEEWRRQGLPLGTEEHSMDRGAVSGDTVSQVESAGYVNVDYLVTRLSASDPLVVDAREPERFSGRKEPLDKKAGCIPGAVNRHFALNLSKGKFKAPESLREEFMRLLDARSPETVVHSCGSGVTACHNLFAMELAGLSGSRLYPGSWSEWITDPERPIEVHEG
;
A
#
# COMPACT_ATOMS: atom_id res chain seq x y z
N MET A 1 -12.83 2.68 -0.80
CA MET A 1 -13.00 1.47 0.07
C MET A 1 -12.68 1.87 1.50
N ALA A 2 -13.53 1.53 2.47
CA ALA A 2 -13.25 1.86 3.85
C ALA A 2 -12.05 1.06 4.39
N ALA A 3 -11.11 1.73 5.08
CA ALA A 3 -10.03 1.05 5.76
C ALA A 3 -10.54 0.38 7.04
N LYS A 4 -10.09 -0.84 7.26
CA LYS A 4 -10.40 -1.62 8.45
C LYS A 4 -9.12 -2.25 8.99
N ILE A 5 -8.94 -2.26 10.29
CA ILE A 5 -7.90 -3.01 10.98
C ILE A 5 -8.53 -4.14 11.78
N ILE A 6 -7.78 -5.22 11.97
CA ILE A 6 -8.16 -6.37 12.80
C ILE A 6 -7.02 -6.67 13.77
N SER A 7 -7.36 -6.99 15.02
CA SER A 7 -6.37 -7.44 16.00
C SER A 7 -5.97 -8.90 15.77
N ALA A 8 -4.84 -9.32 16.34
CA ALA A 8 -4.35 -10.69 16.20
C ALA A 8 -5.33 -11.72 16.81
N HIS A 9 -5.96 -11.43 17.93
CA HIS A 9 -6.98 -12.31 18.52
C HIS A 9 -8.27 -12.40 17.70
N GLU A 10 -8.75 -11.27 17.14
CA GLU A 10 -9.91 -11.30 16.26
C GLU A 10 -9.62 -12.12 15.01
N LEU A 11 -8.42 -11.98 14.44
CA LEU A 11 -8.01 -12.79 13.29
C LEU A 11 -7.92 -14.28 13.64
N GLU A 12 -7.38 -14.63 14.81
CA GLU A 12 -7.34 -16.02 15.27
C GLU A 12 -8.76 -16.63 15.34
N CYS A 13 -9.71 -15.91 15.91
CA CYS A 13 -11.10 -16.35 15.96
C CYS A 13 -11.71 -16.49 14.56
N LEU A 14 -11.51 -15.49 13.70
CA LEU A 14 -12.06 -15.46 12.34
C LEU A 14 -11.47 -16.59 11.47
N SER A 15 -10.18 -16.89 11.64
CA SER A 15 -9.52 -17.98 10.89
C SER A 15 -10.03 -19.37 11.26
N ALA A 16 -10.41 -19.56 12.52
CA ALA A 16 -10.99 -20.82 13.00
C ALA A 16 -12.37 -21.12 12.37
N GLU A 17 -13.09 -20.10 11.91
CA GLU A 17 -14.37 -20.24 11.21
C GLU A 17 -14.19 -20.61 9.73
N GLY A 18 -12.97 -20.53 9.19
CA GLY A 18 -12.64 -20.94 7.83
C GLY A 18 -13.16 -20.02 6.71
N SER A 19 -13.65 -18.84 7.05
CA SER A 19 -14.31 -17.91 6.12
C SER A 19 -13.41 -16.78 5.61
N VAL A 20 -12.15 -16.70 6.07
CA VAL A 20 -11.22 -15.61 5.77
C VAL A 20 -10.04 -16.09 4.91
N LYS A 21 -9.62 -15.25 3.96
CA LYS A 21 -8.38 -15.44 3.19
C LYS A 21 -7.30 -14.56 3.79
N ILE A 22 -6.18 -15.17 4.17
CA ILE A 22 -5.07 -14.50 4.84
C ILE A 22 -3.89 -14.43 3.88
N PHE A 23 -3.28 -13.25 3.72
CA PHE A 23 -2.13 -13.07 2.83
C PHE A 23 -0.95 -12.45 3.56
N ASP A 24 0.21 -13.08 3.35
CA ASP A 24 1.50 -12.60 3.82
C ASP A 24 2.16 -11.74 2.73
N CYS A 25 2.30 -10.46 3.03
CA CYS A 25 2.89 -9.47 2.12
C CYS A 25 4.31 -9.06 2.56
N ARG A 26 5.01 -9.86 3.37
CA ARG A 26 6.38 -9.53 3.80
C ARG A 26 7.30 -9.41 2.61
N PHE A 27 8.08 -8.35 2.58
CA PHE A 27 9.00 -8.02 1.50
C PHE A 27 10.17 -7.18 2.03
N ALA A 28 11.32 -7.22 1.35
CA ALA A 28 12.44 -6.33 1.63
C ALA A 28 13.00 -5.76 0.32
N LEU A 29 13.04 -4.43 0.20
CA LEU A 29 13.46 -3.74 -1.03
C LEU A 29 14.91 -4.02 -1.45
N ASN A 30 15.77 -4.41 -0.52
CA ASN A 30 17.18 -4.72 -0.73
C ASN A 30 17.48 -6.22 -0.86
N ASP A 31 16.47 -7.06 -0.68
CA ASP A 31 16.56 -8.52 -0.81
C ASP A 31 15.18 -9.08 -1.21
N PRO A 32 14.91 -9.23 -2.52
CA PRO A 32 13.61 -9.68 -3.03
C PRO A 32 13.18 -11.07 -2.55
N ASP A 33 14.12 -11.94 -2.17
CA ASP A 33 13.82 -13.29 -1.71
C ASP A 33 13.56 -13.35 -0.18
N ALA A 34 13.92 -12.32 0.58
CA ALA A 34 13.79 -12.31 2.03
C ALA A 34 12.33 -12.46 2.50
N GLY A 35 11.36 -11.90 1.78
CA GLY A 35 9.94 -12.03 2.11
C GLY A 35 9.45 -13.46 2.03
N ARG A 36 9.75 -14.15 0.93
CA ARG A 36 9.43 -15.58 0.74
C ARG A 36 10.15 -16.46 1.74
N ALA A 37 11.44 -16.26 1.94
CA ALA A 37 12.21 -17.02 2.95
C ALA A 37 11.63 -16.85 4.37
N ALA A 38 11.19 -15.64 4.72
CA ALA A 38 10.52 -15.39 5.99
C ALA A 38 9.17 -16.11 6.10
N TYR A 39 8.39 -16.16 5.02
CA TYR A 39 7.14 -16.91 4.95
C TYR A 39 7.37 -18.41 5.12
N GLU A 40 8.30 -18.99 4.37
CA GLU A 40 8.67 -20.41 4.45
C GLU A 40 9.20 -20.79 5.84
N GLY A 41 9.93 -19.89 6.49
CA GLY A 41 10.41 -20.08 7.85
C GLY A 41 9.31 -20.12 8.91
N SER A 42 8.33 -19.23 8.82
CA SER A 42 7.12 -19.22 9.65
C SER A 42 6.12 -18.16 9.16
N HIS A 43 4.83 -18.45 9.23
CA HIS A 43 3.74 -17.56 8.86
C HIS A 43 2.49 -17.81 9.71
N ILE A 44 1.45 -16.99 9.56
CA ILE A 44 0.15 -17.22 10.17
C ILE A 44 -0.51 -18.43 9.50
N PRO A 45 -1.00 -19.43 10.24
CA PRO A 45 -1.59 -20.64 9.65
C PRO A 45 -2.66 -20.31 8.61
N GLY A 46 -2.59 -20.98 7.45
CA GLY A 46 -3.50 -20.74 6.33
C GLY A 46 -3.20 -19.51 5.47
N ALA A 47 -2.18 -18.73 5.80
CA ALA A 47 -1.78 -17.61 4.97
C ALA A 47 -1.13 -18.06 3.66
N VAL A 48 -1.35 -17.29 2.61
CA VAL A 48 -0.71 -17.44 1.29
C VAL A 48 0.24 -16.26 1.08
N TYR A 49 1.45 -16.54 0.58
CA TYR A 49 2.43 -15.51 0.27
C TYR A 49 2.08 -14.74 -0.99
N VAL A 50 2.22 -13.42 -0.95
CA VAL A 50 2.03 -12.51 -2.08
C VAL A 50 3.26 -11.61 -2.21
N ASP A 51 3.90 -11.67 -3.37
CA ASP A 51 5.14 -10.97 -3.68
C ASP A 51 4.85 -9.57 -4.27
N LEU A 52 5.51 -8.54 -3.72
CA LEU A 52 5.33 -7.16 -4.20
C LEU A 52 5.69 -7.00 -5.68
N GLU A 53 6.78 -7.60 -6.13
CA GLU A 53 7.28 -7.42 -7.49
C GLU A 53 6.58 -8.34 -8.50
N LYS A 54 6.29 -9.60 -8.11
CA LYS A 54 5.73 -10.62 -9.02
C LYS A 54 4.21 -10.54 -9.12
N ASP A 55 3.54 -10.29 -8.00
CA ASP A 55 2.08 -10.35 -7.91
C ASP A 55 1.41 -8.96 -7.88
N LEU A 56 2.08 -7.95 -7.26
CA LEU A 56 1.51 -6.63 -7.03
C LEU A 56 2.13 -5.53 -7.90
N SER A 57 2.98 -5.87 -8.85
CA SER A 57 3.62 -4.91 -9.76
C SER A 57 3.56 -5.40 -11.20
N GLY A 58 3.52 -4.45 -12.12
CA GLY A 58 3.68 -4.71 -13.55
C GLY A 58 5.14 -4.65 -14.00
N PRO A 59 5.40 -4.91 -15.29
CA PRO A 59 6.76 -4.87 -15.85
C PRO A 59 7.39 -3.48 -15.69
N VAL A 60 8.63 -3.45 -15.23
CA VAL A 60 9.42 -2.23 -15.16
C VAL A 60 10.01 -1.90 -16.53
N THR A 61 9.82 -0.67 -16.99
CA THR A 61 10.37 -0.13 -18.25
C THR A 61 11.14 1.15 -17.98
N SER A 62 11.78 1.72 -19.01
CA SER A 62 12.49 3.00 -18.88
C SER A 62 11.59 4.19 -18.51
N GLY A 63 10.29 4.09 -18.74
CA GLY A 63 9.32 5.16 -18.47
C GLY A 63 8.48 4.93 -17.20
N THR A 64 8.64 3.80 -16.50
CA THR A 64 7.86 3.50 -15.29
C THR A 64 8.65 3.73 -14.01
N GLY A 65 7.95 3.79 -12.88
CA GLY A 65 8.54 3.64 -11.55
C GLY A 65 8.99 2.21 -11.27
N ARG A 66 9.53 1.97 -10.06
CA ARG A 66 10.03 0.65 -9.63
C ARG A 66 8.93 -0.39 -9.41
N HIS A 67 7.72 0.03 -9.02
CA HIS A 67 6.58 -0.85 -8.78
C HIS A 67 5.33 -0.32 -9.51
N PRO A 68 5.35 -0.31 -10.86
CA PRO A 68 4.20 0.17 -11.63
C PRO A 68 2.98 -0.73 -11.37
N LEU A 69 1.78 -0.18 -11.59
CA LEU A 69 0.59 -1.02 -11.57
C LEU A 69 0.64 -2.01 -12.75
N PRO A 70 0.24 -3.26 -12.55
CA PRO A 70 0.03 -4.17 -13.66
C PRO A 70 -1.13 -3.69 -14.54
N ASP A 71 -1.19 -4.18 -15.77
CA ASP A 71 -2.43 -4.11 -16.55
C ASP A 71 -3.57 -4.75 -15.77
N PHE A 72 -4.78 -4.15 -15.83
CA PHE A 72 -5.90 -4.64 -15.03
C PHE A 72 -6.33 -6.07 -15.40
N ALA A 73 -6.18 -6.47 -16.67
CA ALA A 73 -6.46 -7.85 -17.07
C ALA A 73 -5.48 -8.84 -16.42
N VAL A 74 -4.18 -8.47 -16.32
CA VAL A 74 -3.17 -9.27 -15.61
C VAL A 74 -3.48 -9.31 -14.12
N TRP A 75 -3.85 -8.17 -13.53
CA TRP A 75 -4.26 -8.11 -12.13
C TRP A 75 -5.47 -9.01 -11.83
N ARG A 76 -6.44 -9.02 -12.70
CA ARG A 76 -7.60 -9.92 -12.58
C ARG A 76 -7.20 -11.40 -12.59
N GLU A 77 -6.28 -11.80 -13.45
CA GLU A 77 -5.76 -13.18 -13.45
C GLU A 77 -5.01 -13.51 -12.14
N THR A 78 -4.25 -12.58 -11.60
CA THR A 78 -3.63 -12.72 -10.28
C THR A 78 -4.68 -12.94 -9.20
N LEU A 79 -5.75 -12.14 -9.16
CA LEU A 79 -6.85 -12.31 -8.19
C LEU A 79 -7.52 -13.68 -8.33
N LEU A 80 -7.75 -14.14 -9.54
CA LEU A 80 -8.29 -15.48 -9.78
C LEU A 80 -7.35 -16.58 -9.26
N SER A 81 -6.04 -16.44 -9.46
CA SER A 81 -5.05 -17.39 -8.94
C SER A 81 -5.00 -17.41 -7.41
N LEU A 82 -5.25 -16.26 -6.77
CA LEU A 82 -5.39 -16.10 -5.33
C LEU A 82 -6.80 -16.43 -4.82
N GLN A 83 -7.69 -16.89 -5.70
CA GLN A 83 -9.09 -17.20 -5.42
C GLN A 83 -9.87 -16.03 -4.77
N ILE A 84 -9.50 -14.78 -5.06
CA ILE A 84 -10.18 -13.59 -4.56
C ILE A 84 -11.30 -13.19 -5.52
N ASN A 85 -12.49 -12.96 -4.97
CA ASN A 85 -13.65 -12.44 -5.67
C ASN A 85 -14.37 -11.37 -4.84
N ALA A 86 -15.43 -10.76 -5.38
CA ALA A 86 -16.16 -9.67 -4.73
C ALA A 86 -16.76 -10.02 -3.35
N ASN A 87 -16.95 -11.31 -3.06
CA ASN A 87 -17.51 -11.77 -1.79
C ASN A 87 -16.42 -12.26 -0.80
N SER A 88 -15.14 -12.12 -1.15
CA SER A 88 -14.06 -12.56 -0.28
C SER A 88 -13.86 -11.61 0.90
N THR A 89 -13.77 -12.17 2.10
CA THR A 89 -13.21 -11.48 3.28
C THR A 89 -11.71 -11.73 3.31
N VAL A 90 -10.93 -10.66 3.27
CA VAL A 90 -9.47 -10.72 3.11
C VAL A 90 -8.77 -10.04 4.28
N VAL A 91 -7.77 -10.69 4.85
CA VAL A 91 -6.85 -10.09 5.83
C VAL A 91 -5.43 -10.10 5.29
N LEU A 92 -4.80 -8.94 5.34
CA LEU A 92 -3.46 -8.69 4.84
C LEU A 92 -2.52 -8.38 6.00
N TYR A 93 -1.32 -8.90 5.94
CA TYR A 93 -0.27 -8.53 6.89
C TYR A 93 1.11 -8.47 6.24
N ASP A 94 2.00 -7.73 6.85
CA ASP A 94 3.45 -7.80 6.60
C ASP A 94 4.22 -8.00 7.91
N GLY A 95 5.50 -7.64 7.94
CA GLY A 95 6.32 -7.82 9.14
C GLY A 95 5.84 -7.04 10.36
N GLY A 96 5.16 -5.91 10.16
CA GLY A 96 4.69 -5.08 11.26
C GLY A 96 4.02 -3.77 10.86
N PRO A 97 4.70 -2.89 10.09
CA PRO A 97 4.18 -1.54 9.85
C PRO A 97 2.98 -1.46 8.91
N GLY A 98 2.65 -2.52 8.16
CA GLY A 98 1.52 -2.53 7.24
C GLY A 98 1.80 -1.89 5.87
N VAL A 99 3.06 -1.67 5.52
CA VAL A 99 3.48 -0.96 4.29
C VAL A 99 3.11 -1.71 3.02
N PHE A 100 3.49 -2.98 2.95
CA PHE A 100 3.24 -3.83 1.78
C PHE A 100 1.79 -4.32 1.77
N ALA A 101 1.23 -4.60 2.94
CA ALA A 101 -0.18 -4.92 3.12
C ALA A 101 -1.09 -3.78 2.63
N ALA A 102 -0.74 -2.51 2.90
CA ALA A 102 -1.51 -1.36 2.42
C ALA A 102 -1.47 -1.22 0.89
N ARG A 103 -0.36 -1.60 0.22
CA ARG A 103 -0.30 -1.65 -1.25
C ARG A 103 -1.30 -2.66 -1.80
N PHE A 104 -1.36 -3.86 -1.24
CA PHE A 104 -2.30 -4.89 -1.66
C PHE A 104 -3.74 -4.48 -1.34
N TRP A 105 -4.00 -3.90 -0.16
CA TRP A 105 -5.31 -3.34 0.19
C TRP A 105 -5.81 -2.35 -0.87
N TRP A 106 -4.96 -1.41 -1.29
CA TRP A 106 -5.33 -0.42 -2.30
C TRP A 106 -5.64 -1.09 -3.65
N MET A 107 -4.84 -2.07 -4.07
CA MET A 107 -5.05 -2.81 -5.31
C MET A 107 -6.33 -3.67 -5.28
N LEU A 108 -6.69 -4.23 -4.12
CA LEU A 108 -7.98 -4.91 -3.95
C LEU A 108 -9.15 -3.93 -4.07
N GLY A 109 -9.02 -2.73 -3.53
CA GLY A 109 -10.00 -1.65 -3.73
C GLY A 109 -10.14 -1.23 -5.18
N TRP A 110 -9.03 -1.19 -5.93
CA TRP A 110 -9.02 -0.94 -7.37
C TRP A 110 -9.80 -2.03 -8.15
N ALA A 111 -9.81 -3.24 -7.64
CA ALA A 111 -10.57 -4.37 -8.18
C ALA A 111 -12.01 -4.49 -7.62
N GLY A 112 -12.45 -3.55 -6.79
CA GLY A 112 -13.80 -3.53 -6.23
C GLY A 112 -14.05 -4.55 -5.11
N ILE A 113 -13.01 -5.06 -4.46
CA ILE A 113 -13.15 -5.96 -3.31
C ILE A 113 -13.44 -5.14 -2.04
N PRO A 114 -14.62 -5.28 -1.42
CA PRO A 114 -15.03 -4.34 -0.37
C PRO A 114 -14.55 -4.71 1.05
N ASP A 115 -14.35 -6.01 1.32
CA ASP A 115 -14.09 -6.50 2.68
C ASP A 115 -12.64 -6.92 2.87
N VAL A 116 -11.80 -5.91 3.07
CA VAL A 116 -10.35 -6.07 3.24
C VAL A 116 -9.90 -5.39 4.53
N MET A 117 -9.15 -6.11 5.34
CA MET A 117 -8.61 -5.66 6.63
C MET A 117 -7.10 -5.79 6.66
N LEU A 118 -6.42 -4.92 7.41
CA LEU A 118 -5.02 -5.07 7.76
C LEU A 118 -4.88 -5.58 9.19
N LEU A 119 -3.99 -6.55 9.39
CA LEU A 119 -3.61 -7.01 10.74
C LEU A 119 -2.79 -5.94 11.43
N ASP A 120 -3.33 -5.34 12.49
CA ASP A 120 -2.71 -4.25 13.22
C ASP A 120 -1.48 -4.71 14.01
N GLY A 121 -0.32 -4.20 13.62
CA GLY A 121 0.99 -4.64 14.12
C GLY A 121 1.58 -5.85 13.39
N GLY A 122 0.88 -6.39 12.37
CA GLY A 122 1.36 -7.42 11.46
C GLY A 122 1.87 -8.70 12.13
N PHE A 123 2.78 -9.39 11.46
CA PHE A 123 3.33 -10.68 11.93
C PHE A 123 4.06 -10.58 13.27
N GLU A 124 4.76 -9.47 13.54
CA GLU A 124 5.46 -9.28 14.80
C GLU A 124 4.48 -9.22 15.99
N GLU A 125 3.32 -8.60 15.83
CA GLU A 125 2.29 -8.56 16.86
C GLU A 125 1.67 -9.96 17.09
N TRP A 126 1.40 -10.71 16.02
CA TRP A 126 0.94 -12.09 16.08
C TRP A 126 1.90 -12.97 16.90
N ARG A 127 3.19 -12.90 16.58
CA ARG A 127 4.25 -13.62 17.32
C ARG A 127 4.35 -13.18 18.78
N ARG A 128 4.27 -11.88 19.03
CA ARG A 128 4.37 -11.30 20.38
C ARG A 128 3.26 -11.79 21.31
N GLN A 129 2.10 -12.10 20.74
CA GLN A 129 0.98 -12.67 21.48
C GLN A 129 1.08 -14.20 21.67
N GLY A 130 2.11 -14.82 21.11
CA GLY A 130 2.32 -16.28 21.25
C GLY A 130 1.32 -17.12 20.48
N LEU A 131 0.71 -16.57 19.44
CA LEU A 131 -0.29 -17.24 18.62
C LEU A 131 0.34 -18.30 17.70
N PRO A 132 -0.44 -19.29 17.19
CA PRO A 132 0.07 -20.40 16.38
C PRO A 132 0.83 -19.94 15.13
N LEU A 133 1.88 -20.66 14.78
CA LEU A 133 2.67 -20.45 13.58
C LEU A 133 2.59 -21.69 12.68
N GLY A 134 2.54 -21.47 11.36
CA GLY A 134 2.63 -22.48 10.33
C GLY A 134 3.93 -22.38 9.55
N THR A 135 4.32 -23.48 8.92
CA THR A 135 5.44 -23.58 7.97
C THR A 135 5.02 -24.31 6.68
N GLU A 136 3.76 -24.76 6.62
CA GLU A 136 3.22 -25.48 5.46
C GLU A 136 2.89 -24.47 4.36
N GLU A 137 3.41 -24.69 3.16
CA GLU A 137 3.08 -23.85 2.02
C GLU A 137 1.60 -24.07 1.63
N HIS A 138 0.80 -23.03 1.79
CA HIS A 138 -0.57 -23.03 1.29
C HIS A 138 -0.60 -22.51 -0.15
N SER A 139 -0.67 -23.44 -1.11
CA SER A 139 -1.06 -23.09 -2.49
C SER A 139 -2.59 -23.10 -2.57
N MET A 140 -3.16 -22.02 -3.07
CA MET A 140 -4.58 -22.04 -3.44
C MET A 140 -4.80 -23.08 -4.54
N ASP A 141 -5.63 -24.07 -4.27
CA ASP A 141 -6.01 -25.06 -5.29
C ASP A 141 -6.67 -24.31 -6.45
N ARG A 142 -6.16 -24.45 -7.67
CA ARG A 142 -6.63 -23.73 -8.87
C ARG A 142 -8.01 -24.22 -9.34
N GLY A 143 -8.89 -24.49 -8.38
CA GLY A 143 -10.29 -24.77 -8.67
C GLY A 143 -10.96 -23.57 -9.36
N ALA A 144 -11.93 -23.81 -10.22
CA ALA A 144 -12.68 -22.74 -10.86
C ALA A 144 -13.28 -21.81 -9.80
N VAL A 145 -12.82 -20.57 -9.74
CA VAL A 145 -13.44 -19.54 -8.91
C VAL A 145 -14.82 -19.25 -9.48
N SER A 146 -15.85 -19.84 -8.87
CA SER A 146 -17.23 -19.49 -9.16
C SER A 146 -17.60 -18.30 -8.28
N GLY A 147 -17.83 -17.16 -8.87
CA GLY A 147 -18.23 -15.97 -8.13
C GLY A 147 -18.29 -14.74 -9.03
N ASP A 148 -18.90 -13.70 -8.54
CA ASP A 148 -19.07 -12.43 -9.27
C ASP A 148 -17.74 -11.88 -9.76
N THR A 149 -17.73 -11.46 -11.00
CA THR A 149 -16.56 -10.95 -11.71
C THR A 149 -16.01 -9.73 -11.00
N VAL A 150 -14.72 -9.77 -10.70
CA VAL A 150 -13.95 -8.61 -10.27
C VAL A 150 -13.98 -7.56 -11.38
N SER A 151 -14.39 -6.36 -11.08
CA SER A 151 -14.51 -5.24 -12.03
C SER A 151 -13.58 -4.10 -11.65
N GLN A 152 -12.89 -3.55 -12.64
CA GLN A 152 -12.13 -2.32 -12.41
C GLN A 152 -13.08 -1.20 -11.96
N VAL A 153 -12.78 -0.61 -10.80
CA VAL A 153 -13.48 0.59 -10.34
C VAL A 153 -12.85 1.78 -11.08
N GLU A 154 -13.54 2.33 -12.06
CA GLU A 154 -13.04 3.45 -12.89
C GLU A 154 -12.68 4.69 -12.05
N SER A 155 -13.37 4.89 -10.93
CA SER A 155 -13.07 5.95 -9.95
C SER A 155 -11.98 5.54 -8.96
N ALA A 156 -11.17 4.53 -9.26
CA ALA A 156 -10.20 3.92 -8.34
C ALA A 156 -9.05 4.84 -7.92
N GLY A 157 -9.36 6.08 -7.66
CA GLY A 157 -8.55 6.95 -6.82
C GLY A 157 -7.05 7.00 -7.17
N TYR A 158 -6.64 6.94 -8.45
CA TYR A 158 -5.25 7.17 -8.85
C TYR A 158 -5.12 8.21 -9.97
N VAL A 159 -3.94 8.76 -10.10
CA VAL A 159 -3.58 9.71 -11.15
C VAL A 159 -2.26 9.27 -11.80
N ASN A 160 -2.10 9.61 -13.07
CA ASN A 160 -0.85 9.42 -13.81
C ASN A 160 0.08 10.65 -13.67
N VAL A 161 1.26 10.54 -14.22
CA VAL A 161 2.27 11.61 -14.21
C VAL A 161 1.79 12.87 -14.93
N ASP A 162 1.07 12.75 -16.04
CA ASP A 162 0.57 13.88 -16.84
C ASP A 162 -0.43 14.72 -16.06
N TYR A 163 -1.26 14.08 -15.23
CA TYR A 163 -2.18 14.77 -14.34
C TYR A 163 -1.42 15.71 -13.39
N LEU A 164 -0.28 15.28 -12.83
CA LEU A 164 0.53 16.09 -11.92
C LEU A 164 1.28 17.18 -12.69
N VAL A 165 1.97 16.83 -13.78
CA VAL A 165 2.74 17.79 -14.58
C VAL A 165 1.89 18.97 -15.03
N THR A 166 0.67 18.72 -15.50
CA THR A 166 -0.25 19.78 -15.96
C THR A 166 -0.80 20.68 -14.85
N ARG A 167 -0.61 20.29 -13.56
CA ARG A 167 -1.17 21.00 -12.40
C ARG A 167 -0.15 21.54 -11.40
N LEU A 168 1.13 21.35 -11.64
CA LEU A 168 2.21 21.81 -10.73
C LEU A 168 2.09 23.30 -10.37
N SER A 169 1.73 24.15 -11.33
CA SER A 169 1.64 25.60 -11.11
C SER A 169 0.41 26.06 -10.34
N ALA A 170 -0.60 25.20 -10.20
CA ALA A 170 -1.89 25.55 -9.58
C ALA A 170 -1.94 25.31 -8.07
N SER A 171 -0.91 24.69 -7.46
CA SER A 171 -0.93 24.22 -6.06
C SER A 171 -2.13 23.29 -5.74
N ASP A 172 -2.72 22.70 -6.77
CA ASP A 172 -3.80 21.72 -6.72
C ASP A 172 -3.52 20.66 -7.78
N PRO A 173 -3.34 19.39 -7.39
CA PRO A 173 -3.59 18.79 -6.07
C PRO A 173 -2.50 19.06 -5.02
N LEU A 174 -2.81 18.86 -3.75
CA LEU A 174 -1.82 18.74 -2.68
C LEU A 174 -1.14 17.37 -2.80
N VAL A 175 0.13 17.36 -3.20
CA VAL A 175 0.92 16.14 -3.24
C VAL A 175 1.50 15.86 -1.84
N VAL A 176 1.21 14.68 -1.28
CA VAL A 176 1.71 14.24 0.03
C VAL A 176 2.70 13.11 -0.17
N ASP A 177 3.98 13.35 0.13
CA ASP A 177 5.05 12.38 -0.02
C ASP A 177 5.28 11.59 1.28
N ALA A 178 5.16 10.28 1.21
CA ALA A 178 5.26 9.35 2.34
C ALA A 178 6.69 8.91 2.67
N ARG A 179 7.71 9.36 1.94
CA ARG A 179 9.13 9.01 2.19
C ARG A 179 9.64 9.61 3.50
N GLU A 180 10.76 9.07 3.96
CA GLU A 180 11.52 9.67 5.06
C GLU A 180 11.89 11.14 4.75
N PRO A 181 11.89 12.03 5.76
CA PRO A 181 12.19 13.45 5.58
C PRO A 181 13.52 13.73 4.88
N GLU A 182 14.56 12.94 5.13
CA GLU A 182 15.86 13.10 4.49
C GLU A 182 15.82 12.78 2.99
N ARG A 183 15.03 11.77 2.59
CA ARG A 183 14.81 11.45 1.18
C ARG A 183 13.98 12.51 0.49
N PHE A 184 12.89 12.95 1.13
CA PHE A 184 12.03 14.01 0.63
C PHE A 184 12.79 15.32 0.40
N SER A 185 13.59 15.74 1.38
CA SER A 185 14.35 16.99 1.29
C SER A 185 15.53 16.94 0.28
N GLY A 186 15.87 15.75 -0.23
CA GLY A 186 17.00 15.58 -1.13
C GLY A 186 18.37 15.48 -0.44
N ARG A 187 18.41 15.43 0.90
CA ARG A 187 19.67 15.28 1.65
C ARG A 187 20.27 13.87 1.56
N LYS A 188 19.41 12.87 1.32
CA LYS A 188 19.83 11.47 1.18
C LYS A 188 18.89 10.74 0.22
N GLU A 189 19.43 10.00 -0.73
CA GLU A 189 18.63 9.13 -1.62
C GLU A 189 19.40 7.85 -1.95
N PRO A 190 19.16 6.77 -1.18
CA PRO A 190 19.88 5.52 -1.37
C PRO A 190 19.27 4.61 -2.45
N LEU A 191 18.06 4.89 -2.93
CA LEU A 191 17.28 3.99 -3.77
C LEU A 191 17.09 4.51 -5.20
N ASP A 192 16.96 5.83 -5.35
CA ASP A 192 16.64 6.46 -6.63
C ASP A 192 17.84 7.25 -7.18
N LYS A 193 17.89 7.42 -8.51
CA LYS A 193 19.04 8.07 -9.20
C LYS A 193 19.13 9.58 -8.96
N LYS A 194 18.04 10.22 -8.53
CA LYS A 194 17.98 11.67 -8.27
C LYS A 194 17.37 11.89 -6.89
N ALA A 195 17.94 12.83 -6.14
CA ALA A 195 17.43 13.26 -4.85
C ALA A 195 16.48 14.45 -5.02
N GLY A 196 15.57 14.66 -4.05
CA GLY A 196 14.58 15.72 -4.04
C GLY A 196 13.15 15.21 -4.01
N CYS A 197 12.21 16.10 -4.36
CA CYS A 197 10.77 15.79 -4.38
C CYS A 197 10.06 16.45 -5.57
N ILE A 198 8.81 16.10 -5.77
CA ILE A 198 7.91 16.76 -6.72
C ILE A 198 7.69 18.20 -6.20
N PRO A 199 7.86 19.25 -7.04
CA PRO A 199 7.70 20.63 -6.60
C PRO A 199 6.35 20.90 -5.96
N GLY A 200 6.37 21.62 -4.83
CA GLY A 200 5.17 21.96 -4.05
C GLY A 200 4.58 20.78 -3.24
N ALA A 201 5.21 19.61 -3.25
CA ALA A 201 4.80 18.50 -2.38
C ALA A 201 5.08 18.81 -0.92
N VAL A 202 4.29 18.23 -0.04
CA VAL A 202 4.51 18.26 1.41
C VAL A 202 4.91 16.87 1.91
N ASN A 203 5.76 16.82 2.93
CA ASN A 203 6.18 15.55 3.50
C ASN A 203 5.28 15.11 4.66
N ARG A 204 4.78 13.89 4.59
CA ARG A 204 4.22 13.16 5.72
C ARG A 204 4.73 11.73 5.69
N HIS A 205 5.83 11.48 6.35
CA HIS A 205 6.44 10.16 6.47
C HIS A 205 5.39 9.14 6.98
N PHE A 206 5.26 8.00 6.28
CA PHE A 206 4.25 6.99 6.63
C PHE A 206 4.33 6.51 8.08
N ALA A 207 5.53 6.47 8.69
CA ALA A 207 5.70 6.06 10.07
C ALA A 207 5.00 6.96 11.09
N LEU A 208 4.66 8.20 10.71
CA LEU A 208 3.84 9.09 11.54
C LEU A 208 2.40 8.59 11.74
N ASN A 209 1.94 7.63 10.95
CA ASN A 209 0.63 7.00 11.14
C ASN A 209 0.63 5.97 12.27
N LEU A 210 1.80 5.61 12.79
CA LEU A 210 1.98 4.53 13.75
C LEU A 210 2.35 5.03 15.14
N SER A 211 1.97 4.25 16.14
CA SER A 211 2.41 4.34 17.51
C SER A 211 2.73 2.95 18.02
N LYS A 212 3.96 2.70 18.48
CA LYS A 212 4.42 1.38 18.96
C LYS A 212 4.16 0.23 17.97
N GLY A 213 4.37 0.51 16.67
CA GLY A 213 4.20 -0.49 15.60
C GLY A 213 2.75 -0.73 15.15
N LYS A 214 1.77 -0.06 15.71
CA LYS A 214 0.34 -0.15 15.37
C LYS A 214 -0.19 1.17 14.84
N PHE A 215 -1.28 1.13 14.08
CA PHE A 215 -1.96 2.36 13.67
C PHE A 215 -2.40 3.17 14.89
N LYS A 216 -2.25 4.48 14.80
CA LYS A 216 -2.82 5.41 15.78
C LYS A 216 -4.34 5.33 15.74
N ALA A 217 -5.00 5.74 16.83
CA ALA A 217 -6.45 5.86 16.87
C ALA A 217 -6.96 6.77 15.73
N PRO A 218 -8.10 6.42 15.11
CA PRO A 218 -8.68 7.18 14.01
C PRO A 218 -8.81 8.68 14.28
N GLU A 219 -9.16 9.06 15.50
CA GLU A 219 -9.31 10.45 15.93
C GLU A 219 -7.96 11.20 15.87
N SER A 220 -6.90 10.55 16.36
CA SER A 220 -5.54 11.13 16.32
C SER A 220 -5.04 11.30 14.89
N LEU A 221 -5.25 10.29 14.03
CA LEU A 221 -4.93 10.38 12.61
C LEU A 221 -5.71 11.52 11.95
N ARG A 222 -7.01 11.64 12.26
CA ARG A 222 -7.87 12.69 11.72
C ARG A 222 -7.33 14.09 12.08
N GLU A 223 -7.02 14.32 13.34
CA GLU A 223 -6.46 15.60 13.78
C GLU A 223 -5.16 15.96 13.08
N GLU A 224 -4.26 14.98 12.91
CA GLU A 224 -2.97 15.19 12.25
C GLU A 224 -3.14 15.47 10.75
N PHE A 225 -4.00 14.71 10.06
CA PHE A 225 -4.26 14.93 8.64
C PHE A 225 -5.03 16.24 8.39
N MET A 226 -6.00 16.61 9.23
CA MET A 226 -6.71 17.88 9.09
C MET A 226 -5.77 19.08 9.22
N ARG A 227 -4.76 19.01 10.09
CA ARG A 227 -3.70 20.04 10.16
C ARG A 227 -2.86 20.10 8.88
N LEU A 228 -2.53 18.95 8.30
CA LEU A 228 -1.78 18.87 7.04
C LEU A 228 -2.59 19.42 5.86
N LEU A 229 -3.89 19.13 5.83
CA LEU A 229 -4.79 19.54 4.75
C LEU A 229 -5.04 21.06 4.72
N ASP A 230 -4.94 21.74 5.85
CA ASP A 230 -5.16 23.19 5.95
C ASP A 230 -6.46 23.64 5.25
N ALA A 231 -7.58 23.07 5.68
CA ALA A 231 -8.93 23.25 5.14
C ALA A 231 -9.17 22.73 3.71
N ARG A 232 -8.21 22.10 3.07
CA ARG A 232 -8.43 21.42 1.78
C ARG A 232 -9.29 20.18 1.94
N SER A 233 -10.08 19.88 0.91
CA SER A 233 -10.83 18.63 0.84
C SER A 233 -9.90 17.42 0.60
N PRO A 234 -10.15 16.25 1.24
CA PRO A 234 -9.40 15.03 0.98
C PRO A 234 -9.28 14.65 -0.50
N GLU A 235 -10.29 14.93 -1.31
CA GLU A 235 -10.32 14.64 -2.76
C GLU A 235 -9.26 15.42 -3.56
N THR A 236 -8.74 16.50 -3.00
CA THR A 236 -7.66 17.29 -3.63
C THR A 236 -6.27 16.74 -3.34
N VAL A 237 -6.17 15.70 -2.50
CA VAL A 237 -4.89 15.08 -2.10
C VAL A 237 -4.48 14.00 -3.08
N VAL A 238 -3.20 14.00 -3.44
CA VAL A 238 -2.54 12.91 -4.17
C VAL A 238 -1.37 12.40 -3.34
N HIS A 239 -1.42 11.15 -2.94
CA HIS A 239 -0.32 10.50 -2.21
C HIS A 239 0.74 10.00 -3.17
N SER A 240 2.00 10.28 -2.84
CA SER A 240 3.20 9.84 -3.53
C SER A 240 4.21 9.27 -2.52
N CYS A 241 5.19 8.53 -3.01
CA CYS A 241 6.35 8.12 -2.23
C CYS A 241 7.55 7.83 -3.14
N GLY A 242 8.33 6.77 -2.90
CA GLY A 242 9.38 6.34 -3.82
C GLY A 242 8.85 5.59 -5.04
N SER A 243 7.85 4.72 -4.87
CA SER A 243 7.35 3.81 -5.92
C SER A 243 5.89 3.38 -5.74
N GLY A 244 5.07 4.18 -5.08
CA GLY A 244 3.64 3.93 -4.90
C GLY A 244 3.28 2.86 -3.86
N VAL A 245 4.20 2.49 -2.97
CA VAL A 245 3.99 1.49 -1.92
C VAL A 245 3.63 2.17 -0.60
N THR A 246 4.56 2.93 0.01
CA THR A 246 4.29 3.64 1.27
C THR A 246 3.25 4.76 1.13
N ALA A 247 2.98 5.24 -0.07
CA ALA A 247 1.87 6.13 -0.36
C ALA A 247 0.51 5.50 -0.04
N CYS A 248 0.34 4.20 -0.31
CA CYS A 248 -0.86 3.45 0.05
C CYS A 248 -1.09 3.39 1.57
N HIS A 249 -0.01 3.40 2.36
CA HIS A 249 -0.12 3.45 3.82
C HIS A 249 -0.70 4.78 4.32
N ASN A 250 -0.34 5.91 3.71
CA ASN A 250 -0.97 7.19 4.02
C ASN A 250 -2.44 7.24 3.57
N LEU A 251 -2.75 6.67 2.39
CA LEU A 251 -4.12 6.49 1.92
C LEU A 251 -4.96 5.68 2.91
N PHE A 252 -4.44 4.53 3.34
CA PHE A 252 -5.10 3.69 4.33
C PHE A 252 -5.35 4.45 5.64
N ALA A 253 -4.35 5.18 6.13
CA ALA A 253 -4.47 5.98 7.35
C ALA A 253 -5.50 7.11 7.23
N MET A 254 -5.60 7.78 6.06
CA MET A 254 -6.65 8.77 5.81
C MET A 254 -8.03 8.15 5.76
N GLU A 255 -8.20 7.01 5.10
CA GLU A 255 -9.47 6.28 5.10
C GLU A 255 -9.86 5.82 6.51
N LEU A 256 -8.90 5.31 7.31
CA LEU A 256 -9.12 4.94 8.72
C LEU A 256 -9.55 6.13 9.57
N ALA A 257 -9.05 7.33 9.26
CA ALA A 257 -9.42 8.60 9.89
C ALA A 257 -10.78 9.16 9.41
N GLY A 258 -11.47 8.48 8.48
CA GLY A 258 -12.72 8.96 7.87
C GLY A 258 -12.52 10.17 6.93
N LEU A 259 -11.34 10.29 6.32
CA LEU A 259 -10.97 11.33 5.35
C LEU A 259 -10.82 10.71 3.96
N SER A 260 -11.94 10.25 3.41
CA SER A 260 -12.00 9.52 2.14
C SER A 260 -11.82 10.42 0.90
N GLY A 261 -11.43 9.80 -0.22
CA GLY A 261 -11.41 10.45 -1.55
C GLY A 261 -10.04 10.88 -2.04
N SER A 262 -8.98 10.76 -1.23
CA SER A 262 -7.62 11.01 -1.70
C SER A 262 -7.18 9.97 -2.74
N ARG A 263 -6.21 10.35 -3.60
CA ARG A 263 -5.80 9.56 -4.74
C ARG A 263 -4.33 9.14 -4.64
N LEU A 264 -3.98 8.07 -5.33
CA LEU A 264 -2.61 7.59 -5.44
C LEU A 264 -1.95 8.10 -6.74
N TYR A 265 -0.69 8.51 -6.67
CA TYR A 265 0.20 8.54 -7.82
C TYR A 265 1.11 7.29 -7.76
N PRO A 266 0.76 6.20 -8.48
CA PRO A 266 1.45 4.92 -8.32
C PRO A 266 2.89 4.97 -8.81
N GLY A 267 3.21 5.74 -9.85
CA GLY A 267 4.58 5.88 -10.35
C GLY A 267 5.52 6.56 -9.37
N SER A 268 5.00 7.52 -8.60
CA SER A 268 5.72 8.20 -7.53
C SER A 268 7.07 8.80 -7.97
N TRP A 269 8.00 9.01 -7.03
CA TRP A 269 9.29 9.62 -7.32
C TRP A 269 10.11 8.88 -8.38
N SER A 270 10.14 7.55 -8.33
CA SER A 270 10.92 6.75 -9.28
C SER A 270 10.44 6.87 -10.73
N GLU A 271 9.15 7.12 -11.00
CA GLU A 271 8.64 7.46 -12.32
C GLU A 271 8.87 8.94 -12.63
N TRP A 272 8.66 9.83 -11.66
CA TRP A 272 8.84 11.26 -11.84
C TRP A 272 10.19 11.60 -12.43
N ILE A 273 11.26 10.98 -11.94
CA ILE A 273 12.63 11.23 -12.34
C ILE A 273 13.07 10.53 -13.64
N THR A 274 12.20 9.73 -14.27
CA THR A 274 12.53 9.07 -15.56
C THR A 274 12.67 10.09 -16.69
N ASP A 275 11.94 11.19 -16.62
CA ASP A 275 12.00 12.28 -17.57
C ASP A 275 12.89 13.40 -16.99
N PRO A 276 14.02 13.73 -17.63
CA PRO A 276 14.94 14.76 -17.15
C PRO A 276 14.37 16.19 -17.19
N GLU A 277 13.33 16.43 -17.99
CA GLU A 277 12.67 17.75 -18.12
C GLU A 277 11.68 18.02 -16.98
N ARG A 278 11.29 17.02 -16.21
CA ARG A 278 10.41 17.24 -15.05
C ARG A 278 11.16 17.95 -13.93
N PRO A 279 10.59 19.04 -13.40
CA PRO A 279 11.23 19.82 -12.36
C PRO A 279 11.35 19.03 -11.05
N ILE A 280 12.40 19.34 -10.30
CA ILE A 280 12.72 18.75 -9.00
C ILE A 280 12.88 19.86 -7.99
N GLU A 281 12.34 19.68 -6.79
CA GLU A 281 12.58 20.56 -5.66
C GLU A 281 13.50 19.88 -4.64
N VAL A 282 14.41 20.66 -4.06
CA VAL A 282 15.31 20.24 -2.97
C VAL A 282 15.15 21.24 -1.85
N HIS A 283 14.93 20.77 -0.64
CA HIS A 283 14.79 21.61 0.55
C HIS A 283 16.16 21.72 1.25
N GLU A 284 16.80 22.86 1.10
CA GLU A 284 17.96 23.20 1.92
C GLU A 284 17.51 23.35 3.38
N GLY A 285 18.11 22.56 4.30
CA GLY A 285 17.75 22.50 5.70
C GLY A 285 18.26 23.68 6.51
#